data_1ebf81448f2803d499f7d31a3c5a4388
#
_entry.id   1ebf81448f2803d499f7d31a3c5a4388
#
_cell.length_a   1.000
_cell.length_b   1.000
_cell.length_c   1.000
_cell.angle_alpha   90.00
_cell.angle_beta   90.00
_cell.angle_gamma   90.00
#
_symmetry.space_group_name_H-M   'P 1'
#
loop_
_entity.id
_entity.type
_entity.pdbx_description
1 polymer ?
#
loop_
_entity_poly.entity_id
_entity_poly.type
_entity_poly.pdbx_seq_one_letter_code
_entity_poly.pdbx_strand_id
1 'polypeptide(L)'
;NLASKALLLDMNDNKKQMYVMPPPMIGFFEFALMRTGGHFNQKLLSELFYQYIETEEEFMRKLLSLKTPIGRILINEEAINKADEVYVLDYEKATSILSNATSIGVSRCYCRHKAEHLNQHCNAPQEVCLSLNNLSVSLAKHGYARLIDHDEALSILKTAYNNNLIQFAENVKDDVGFICNCCSCCCV
;
A
#
# COMPACT_ATOMS: atom_id res chain seq x y z
N ASN A 1 -14.81 -15.32 -10.64
CA ASN A 1 -13.74 -14.59 -11.25
C ASN A 1 -12.65 -14.24 -10.19
N LEU A 2 -11.37 -14.61 -10.46
CA LEU A 2 -10.28 -14.43 -9.48
C LEU A 2 -9.90 -12.94 -9.31
N ALA A 3 -9.96 -12.16 -10.38
CA ALA A 3 -9.64 -10.74 -10.32
C ALA A 3 -10.65 -9.95 -9.46
N SER A 4 -11.95 -10.26 -9.55
CA SER A 4 -12.95 -9.62 -8.70
C SER A 4 -12.82 -9.98 -7.19
N LYS A 5 -12.02 -10.99 -6.88
CA LYS A 5 -11.69 -11.41 -5.52
C LYS A 5 -10.30 -10.92 -5.08
N ALA A 6 -9.66 -10.10 -5.89
CA ALA A 6 -8.29 -9.61 -5.71
C ALA A 6 -7.22 -10.72 -5.60
N LEU A 7 -7.50 -11.90 -6.14
CA LEU A 7 -6.55 -13.01 -6.22
C LEU A 7 -5.67 -12.94 -7.46
N LEU A 8 -6.05 -12.11 -8.43
CA LEU A 8 -5.28 -11.73 -9.61
C LEU A 8 -5.46 -10.24 -9.85
N LEU A 9 -4.44 -9.60 -10.41
CA LEU A 9 -4.53 -8.26 -10.97
C LEU A 9 -4.80 -8.38 -12.48
N ASP A 10 -5.79 -7.68 -12.98
CA ASP A 10 -6.01 -7.55 -14.41
C ASP A 10 -5.43 -6.22 -14.90
N MET A 11 -4.47 -6.32 -15.78
CA MET A 11 -3.70 -5.18 -16.28
C MET A 11 -3.83 -5.11 -17.81
N ASN A 12 -3.78 -3.92 -18.35
CA ASN A 12 -3.71 -3.69 -19.78
C ASN A 12 -2.30 -3.26 -20.17
N ASP A 13 -1.65 -4.05 -21.00
CA ASP A 13 -0.40 -3.68 -21.65
C ASP A 13 -0.58 -3.66 -23.16
N ASN A 14 -0.39 -2.50 -23.79
CA ASN A 14 -0.47 -2.31 -25.25
C ASN A 14 -1.73 -2.94 -25.88
N LYS A 15 -2.91 -2.74 -25.28
CA LYS A 15 -4.22 -3.30 -25.68
C LYS A 15 -4.37 -4.81 -25.44
N LYS A 16 -3.38 -5.46 -24.81
CA LYS A 16 -3.49 -6.86 -24.42
C LYS A 16 -3.84 -6.95 -22.93
N GLN A 17 -4.95 -7.62 -22.63
CA GLN A 17 -5.30 -7.90 -21.24
C GLN A 17 -4.39 -8.99 -20.68
N MET A 18 -3.74 -8.70 -19.56
CA MET A 18 -2.91 -9.64 -18.82
C MET A 18 -3.45 -9.85 -17.41
N TYR A 19 -3.18 -11.02 -16.86
CA TYR A 19 -3.51 -11.36 -15.48
C TYR A 19 -2.21 -11.67 -14.75
N VAL A 20 -1.96 -10.95 -13.67
CA VAL A 20 -0.74 -11.08 -12.88
C VAL A 20 -1.11 -11.53 -11.47
N MET A 21 -0.40 -12.51 -10.95
CA MET A 21 -0.54 -12.89 -9.55
C MET A 21 0.17 -11.86 -8.69
N PRO A 22 -0.53 -11.22 -7.73
CA PRO A 22 0.12 -10.27 -6.83
C PRO A 22 1.14 -11.00 -5.94
N PRO A 23 2.18 -10.30 -5.48
CA PRO A 23 3.11 -10.85 -4.52
C PRO A 23 2.40 -11.37 -3.26
N PRO A 24 2.93 -12.40 -2.58
CA PRO A 24 2.25 -12.99 -1.41
C PRO A 24 2.01 -12.00 -0.27
N MET A 25 2.92 -11.07 -0.03
CA MET A 25 2.84 -10.15 1.12
C MET A 25 2.24 -8.81 0.78
N ILE A 26 2.64 -8.20 -0.32
CA ILE A 26 2.10 -6.91 -0.73
C ILE A 26 1.18 -7.16 -1.91
N GLY A 27 -0.04 -7.59 -1.61
CA GLY A 27 -1.04 -7.82 -2.65
C GLY A 27 -2.05 -8.92 -2.30
N PHE A 28 -1.67 -10.18 -2.32
CA PHE A 28 -2.60 -11.29 -2.20
C PHE A 28 -3.41 -11.28 -0.89
N PHE A 29 -2.76 -11.03 0.24
CA PHE A 29 -3.42 -11.00 1.54
C PHE A 29 -4.07 -9.64 1.82
N GLU A 30 -3.44 -8.56 1.40
CA GLU A 30 -3.85 -7.21 1.74
C GLU A 30 -5.10 -6.77 1.02
N PHE A 31 -5.21 -7.06 -0.27
CA PHE A 31 -6.30 -6.53 -1.11
C PHE A 31 -7.67 -6.91 -0.58
N ALA A 32 -7.83 -8.10 0.00
CA ALA A 32 -9.10 -8.53 0.58
C ALA A 32 -9.58 -7.66 1.76
N LEU A 33 -8.66 -6.95 2.43
CA LEU A 33 -8.94 -6.06 3.57
C LEU A 33 -8.81 -4.56 3.21
N MET A 34 -8.59 -4.20 1.95
CA MET A 34 -8.53 -2.80 1.50
C MET A 34 -9.90 -2.14 1.33
N ARG A 35 -10.98 -2.85 1.56
CA ARG A 35 -12.36 -2.35 1.53
C ARG A 35 -13.17 -2.92 2.70
N THR A 36 -14.28 -2.27 3.02
CA THR A 36 -15.27 -2.81 3.92
C THR A 36 -16.31 -3.65 3.18
N GLY A 37 -16.84 -4.67 3.81
CA GLY A 37 -17.82 -5.58 3.20
C GLY A 37 -17.17 -6.57 2.21
N GLY A 38 -17.97 -7.12 1.32
CA GLY A 38 -17.54 -8.11 0.33
C GLY A 38 -17.98 -9.53 0.67
N HIS A 39 -17.38 -10.51 -0.03
CA HIS A 39 -17.76 -11.92 0.07
C HIS A 39 -17.02 -12.70 1.16
N PHE A 40 -16.13 -12.03 1.89
CA PHE A 40 -15.30 -12.66 2.91
C PHE A 40 -15.75 -12.25 4.31
N ASN A 41 -15.64 -13.17 5.25
CA ASN A 41 -15.67 -12.84 6.66
C ASN A 41 -14.34 -12.14 7.02
N GLN A 42 -14.33 -10.80 7.01
CA GLN A 42 -13.13 -10.00 7.20
C GLN A 42 -12.55 -10.15 8.61
N LYS A 43 -13.38 -10.42 9.63
CA LYS A 43 -12.90 -10.73 10.97
C LYS A 43 -12.12 -12.04 10.99
N LEU A 44 -12.69 -13.12 10.48
CA LEU A 44 -11.98 -14.41 10.39
C LEU A 44 -10.70 -14.30 9.56
N LEU A 45 -10.76 -13.56 8.44
CA LEU A 45 -9.57 -13.34 7.61
C LEU A 45 -8.49 -12.58 8.37
N SER A 46 -8.86 -11.58 9.17
CA SER A 46 -7.93 -10.82 10.01
C SER A 46 -7.29 -11.70 11.09
N GLU A 47 -8.05 -12.56 11.71
CA GLU A 47 -7.56 -13.54 12.70
C GLU A 47 -6.58 -14.54 12.07
N LEU A 48 -6.89 -15.06 10.88
CA LEU A 48 -6.01 -15.97 10.14
C LEU A 48 -4.73 -15.29 9.67
N PHE A 49 -4.80 -14.05 9.21
CA PHE A 49 -3.60 -13.27 8.84
C PHE A 49 -2.72 -12.98 10.04
N TYR A 50 -3.33 -12.62 11.16
CA TYR A 50 -2.57 -12.42 12.39
C TYR A 50 -1.82 -13.70 12.78
N GLN A 51 -2.50 -14.83 12.82
CA GLN A 51 -1.88 -16.12 13.14
C GLN A 51 -0.74 -16.43 12.17
N TYR A 52 -0.95 -16.28 10.86
CA TYR A 52 0.05 -16.60 9.86
C TYR A 52 1.26 -15.67 9.91
N ILE A 53 1.05 -14.37 10.05
CA ILE A 53 2.13 -13.37 10.00
C ILE A 53 2.87 -13.29 11.34
N GLU A 54 2.15 -13.31 12.46
CA GLU A 54 2.74 -13.10 13.79
C GLU A 54 3.27 -14.41 14.41
N THR A 55 2.78 -15.57 14.00
CA THR A 55 3.19 -16.86 14.56
C THR A 55 4.16 -17.62 13.66
N GLU A 56 4.15 -17.37 12.35
CA GLU A 56 5.08 -17.98 11.37
C GLU A 56 6.38 -17.19 11.25
N GLU A 57 7.12 -17.09 12.37
CA GLU A 57 8.37 -16.31 12.46
C GLU A 57 9.38 -16.62 11.35
N GLU A 58 9.47 -17.89 10.92
CA GLU A 58 10.41 -18.30 9.89
C GLU A 58 10.12 -17.66 8.53
N PHE A 59 8.85 -17.56 8.16
CA PHE A 59 8.41 -16.90 6.93
C PHE A 59 8.76 -15.41 6.95
N MET A 60 8.39 -14.71 8.02
CA MET A 60 8.66 -13.29 8.18
C MET A 60 10.15 -13.00 8.24
N ARG A 61 10.92 -13.82 8.96
CA ARG A 61 12.38 -13.69 9.02
C ARG A 61 13.02 -13.83 7.64
N LYS A 62 12.62 -14.82 6.85
CA LYS A 62 13.12 -15.01 5.49
C LYS A 62 12.77 -13.84 4.58
N LEU A 63 11.54 -13.34 4.67
CA LEU A 63 11.07 -12.22 3.86
C LEU A 63 11.79 -10.91 4.19
N LEU A 64 11.96 -10.60 5.47
CA LEU A 64 12.61 -9.36 5.93
C LEU A 64 14.14 -9.40 5.85
N SER A 65 14.76 -10.59 5.75
CA SER A 65 16.21 -10.75 5.64
C SER A 65 16.73 -10.87 4.19
N LEU A 66 15.92 -10.53 3.20
CA LEU A 66 16.37 -10.46 1.82
C LEU A 66 17.50 -9.46 1.65
N LYS A 67 18.49 -9.77 0.81
CA LYS A 67 19.61 -8.86 0.49
C LYS A 67 19.12 -7.55 -0.08
N THR A 68 18.08 -7.58 -0.89
CA THR A 68 17.37 -6.39 -1.38
C THR A 68 16.04 -6.33 -0.67
N PRO A 69 15.80 -5.33 0.20
CA PRO A 69 14.50 -5.16 0.84
C PRO A 69 13.38 -5.02 -0.20
N ILE A 70 12.21 -5.58 0.10
CA ILE A 70 11.03 -5.49 -0.78
C ILE A 70 10.43 -4.10 -0.84
N GLY A 71 10.68 -3.30 0.19
CA GLY A 71 10.20 -1.94 0.27
C GLY A 71 11.22 -1.00 0.88
N ARG A 72 10.96 0.28 0.79
CA ARG A 72 11.79 1.35 1.35
C ARG A 72 10.93 2.44 1.99
N ILE A 73 11.51 3.12 2.96
CA ILE A 73 10.91 4.34 3.53
C ILE A 73 11.18 5.48 2.55
N LEU A 74 10.14 6.25 2.26
CA LEU A 74 10.24 7.47 1.47
C LEU A 74 10.62 8.63 2.38
N ILE A 75 11.34 9.58 1.80
CA ILE A 75 11.73 10.79 2.51
C ILE A 75 10.54 11.75 2.56
N ASN A 76 10.28 12.26 3.75
CA ASN A 76 9.32 13.32 3.94
C ASN A 76 9.96 14.67 3.59
N GLU A 77 9.51 15.30 2.53
CA GLU A 77 10.09 16.54 2.00
C GLU A 77 9.91 17.72 2.95
N GLU A 78 8.88 17.74 3.79
CA GLU A 78 8.70 18.80 4.80
C GLU A 78 9.73 18.72 5.93
N ALA A 79 10.40 17.58 6.12
CA ALA A 79 11.44 17.38 7.09
C ALA A 79 12.85 17.69 6.53
N ILE A 80 12.98 17.94 5.21
CA ILE A 80 14.27 18.19 4.57
C ILE A 80 14.66 19.65 4.75
N ASN A 81 15.89 19.89 5.27
CA ASN A 81 16.49 21.20 5.24
C ASN A 81 16.80 21.60 3.79
N LYS A 82 16.53 22.85 3.41
CA LYS A 82 16.84 23.37 2.06
C LYS A 82 18.30 23.16 1.62
N ALA A 83 19.23 23.10 2.57
CA ALA A 83 20.64 22.83 2.31
C ALA A 83 20.89 21.37 1.90
N ASP A 84 20.05 20.44 2.34
CA ASP A 84 20.21 19.00 2.13
C ASP A 84 19.37 18.48 0.96
N GLU A 85 18.48 19.31 0.40
CA GLU A 85 17.56 18.94 -0.70
C GLU A 85 18.28 18.42 -1.95
N VAL A 86 19.51 18.89 -2.18
CA VAL A 86 20.37 18.49 -3.31
C VAL A 86 20.77 17.02 -3.26
N TYR A 87 20.73 16.41 -2.07
CA TYR A 87 21.15 15.01 -1.85
C TYR A 87 20.01 14.01 -1.90
N VAL A 88 18.78 14.48 -2.02
CA VAL A 88 17.57 13.62 -2.05
C VAL A 88 17.17 13.34 -3.48
N LEU A 89 17.22 12.09 -3.88
CA LEU A 89 16.88 11.67 -5.23
C LEU A 89 15.35 11.67 -5.44
N ASP A 90 14.89 12.02 -6.63
CA ASP A 90 13.46 12.16 -6.91
C ASP A 90 12.66 10.88 -6.66
N TYR A 91 13.23 9.72 -6.92
CA TYR A 91 12.55 8.44 -6.63
C TYR A 91 12.42 8.12 -5.13
N GLU A 92 13.08 8.89 -4.27
CA GLU A 92 12.96 8.79 -2.80
C GLU A 92 11.88 9.71 -2.24
N LYS A 93 11.35 10.63 -3.06
CA LYS A 93 10.32 11.60 -2.67
C LYS A 93 8.93 11.08 -3.05
N ALA A 94 8.03 11.05 -2.09
CA ALA A 94 6.65 10.60 -2.33
C ALA A 94 5.93 11.49 -3.35
N THR A 95 6.15 12.80 -3.32
CA THR A 95 5.52 13.76 -4.26
C THR A 95 5.99 13.54 -5.69
N SER A 96 7.28 13.26 -5.90
CA SER A 96 7.83 12.95 -7.23
C SER A 96 7.28 11.63 -7.77
N ILE A 97 7.10 10.62 -6.92
CA ILE A 97 6.47 9.36 -7.30
C ILE A 97 5.02 9.61 -7.75
N LEU A 98 4.25 10.40 -6.99
CA LEU A 98 2.88 10.75 -7.36
C LEU A 98 2.82 11.54 -8.67
N SER A 99 3.72 12.51 -8.87
CA SER A 99 3.76 13.33 -10.09
C SER A 99 4.01 12.52 -11.36
N ASN A 100 4.71 11.39 -11.25
CA ASN A 100 5.00 10.50 -12.37
C ASN A 100 3.94 9.40 -12.55
N ALA A 101 3.00 9.27 -11.62
CA ALA A 101 1.97 8.24 -11.71
C ALA A 101 0.93 8.57 -12.78
N THR A 102 0.59 7.61 -13.61
CA THR A 102 -0.44 7.74 -14.67
C THR A 102 -1.86 7.63 -14.13
N SER A 103 -2.02 7.01 -12.97
CA SER A 103 -3.28 6.85 -12.25
C SER A 103 -3.00 6.66 -10.77
N ILE A 104 -3.86 7.21 -9.92
CA ILE A 104 -3.75 7.11 -8.47
C ILE A 104 -5.08 6.63 -7.91
N GLY A 105 -5.01 5.67 -6.99
CA GLY A 105 -6.17 5.18 -6.25
C GLY A 105 -5.93 5.23 -4.75
N VAL A 106 -6.96 5.51 -3.99
CA VAL A 106 -6.93 5.44 -2.52
C VAL A 106 -7.75 4.26 -2.04
N SER A 107 -7.23 3.58 -1.05
CA SER A 107 -7.87 2.43 -0.39
C SER A 107 -7.78 2.56 1.13
N ARG A 108 -8.63 1.80 1.81
CA ARG A 108 -8.50 1.59 3.25
C ARG A 108 -7.17 0.90 3.56
N CYS A 109 -6.49 1.35 4.61
CA CYS A 109 -5.27 0.71 5.09
C CYS A 109 -5.61 -0.69 5.63
N TYR A 110 -5.14 -1.74 4.97
CA TYR A 110 -5.46 -3.11 5.37
C TYR A 110 -4.89 -3.47 6.75
N CYS A 111 -3.70 -3.00 7.09
CA CYS A 111 -3.08 -3.26 8.38
C CYS A 111 -3.92 -2.74 9.55
N ARG A 112 -4.38 -1.47 9.46
CA ARG A 112 -5.26 -0.89 10.48
C ARG A 112 -6.65 -1.52 10.46
N HIS A 113 -7.17 -1.88 9.30
CA HIS A 113 -8.45 -2.58 9.18
C HIS A 113 -8.38 -3.99 9.79
N LYS A 114 -7.28 -4.73 9.53
CA LYS A 114 -6.99 -6.00 10.23
C LYS A 114 -6.98 -5.79 11.75
N ALA A 115 -6.23 -4.80 12.22
CA ALA A 115 -6.11 -4.50 13.65
C ALA A 115 -7.44 -4.06 14.28
N GLU A 116 -8.32 -3.38 13.52
CA GLU A 116 -9.67 -3.02 13.96
C GLU A 116 -10.51 -4.27 14.28
N HIS A 117 -10.48 -5.27 13.42
CA HIS A 117 -11.17 -6.55 13.65
C HIS A 117 -10.61 -7.33 14.86
N LEU A 118 -9.37 -7.08 15.22
CA LEU A 118 -8.68 -7.69 16.36
C LEU A 118 -8.78 -6.85 17.66
N ASN A 119 -9.46 -5.69 17.62
CA ASN A 119 -9.52 -4.71 18.73
C ASN A 119 -8.14 -4.17 19.15
N GLN A 120 -7.19 -4.06 18.20
CA GLN A 120 -5.82 -3.60 18.41
C GLN A 120 -5.46 -2.36 17.59
N HIS A 121 -6.46 -1.70 16.99
CA HIS A 121 -6.25 -0.57 16.09
C HIS A 121 -5.87 0.73 16.82
N CYS A 122 -5.20 1.62 16.10
CA CYS A 122 -4.98 3.00 16.50
C CYS A 122 -6.01 3.95 15.83
N ASN A 123 -6.01 5.22 16.26
CA ASN A 123 -6.91 6.25 15.73
C ASN A 123 -6.39 6.95 14.47
N ALA A 124 -5.31 6.45 13.85
CA ALA A 124 -4.78 7.04 12.63
C ALA A 124 -5.76 6.89 11.45
N PRO A 125 -5.70 7.80 10.44
CA PRO A 125 -6.57 7.76 9.28
C PRO A 125 -6.55 6.40 8.57
N GLN A 126 -7.71 5.93 8.13
CA GLN A 126 -7.86 4.63 7.48
C GLN A 126 -7.66 4.71 5.95
N GLU A 127 -8.19 5.75 5.29
CA GLU A 127 -8.12 5.88 3.82
C GLU A 127 -6.84 6.63 3.41
N VAL A 128 -5.72 5.93 3.52
CA VAL A 128 -4.38 6.49 3.26
C VAL A 128 -3.47 5.51 2.51
N CYS A 129 -3.97 4.38 2.04
CA CYS A 129 -3.20 3.48 1.21
C CYS A 129 -3.34 3.92 -0.25
N LEU A 130 -2.24 4.34 -0.87
CA LEU A 130 -2.22 4.80 -2.25
C LEU A 130 -1.71 3.68 -3.16
N SER A 131 -2.49 3.34 -4.17
CA SER A 131 -2.09 2.48 -5.28
C SER A 131 -1.85 3.32 -6.53
N LEU A 132 -0.90 2.94 -7.37
CA LEU A 132 -0.44 3.75 -8.50
C LEU A 132 -0.50 2.96 -9.81
N ASN A 133 -0.56 3.68 -10.91
CA ASN A 133 -0.45 3.13 -12.27
C ASN A 133 -1.47 2.01 -12.54
N ASN A 134 -1.05 0.92 -13.15
CA ASN A 134 -1.91 -0.21 -13.48
C ASN A 134 -2.55 -0.87 -12.25
N LEU A 135 -1.87 -0.84 -11.09
CA LEU A 135 -2.41 -1.39 -9.85
C LEU A 135 -3.65 -0.60 -9.40
N SER A 136 -3.59 0.72 -9.44
CA SER A 136 -4.74 1.57 -9.07
C SER A 136 -5.95 1.31 -9.95
N VAL A 137 -5.74 1.16 -11.26
CA VAL A 137 -6.80 0.88 -12.23
C VAL A 137 -7.44 -0.50 -11.96
N SER A 138 -6.63 -1.52 -11.73
CA SER A 138 -7.13 -2.87 -11.42
C SER A 138 -7.92 -2.90 -10.11
N LEU A 139 -7.39 -2.31 -9.04
CA LEU A 139 -8.06 -2.26 -7.75
C LEU A 139 -9.36 -1.45 -7.80
N ALA A 140 -9.37 -0.32 -8.49
CA ALA A 140 -10.57 0.51 -8.64
C ALA A 140 -11.66 -0.20 -9.44
N LYS A 141 -11.32 -0.89 -10.53
CA LYS A 141 -12.25 -1.67 -11.35
C LYS A 141 -13.00 -2.72 -10.53
N HIS A 142 -12.39 -3.26 -9.51
CA HIS A 142 -12.96 -4.30 -8.65
C HIS A 142 -13.46 -3.78 -7.29
N GLY A 143 -13.47 -2.45 -7.09
CA GLY A 143 -14.01 -1.80 -5.88
C GLY A 143 -13.11 -1.93 -4.65
N TYR A 144 -11.81 -2.16 -4.83
CA TYR A 144 -10.81 -2.17 -3.75
C TYR A 144 -10.14 -0.82 -3.55
N ALA A 145 -10.18 0.06 -4.54
CA ALA A 145 -9.70 1.43 -4.47
C ALA A 145 -10.73 2.38 -5.09
N ARG A 146 -10.62 3.65 -4.77
CA ARG A 146 -11.28 4.76 -5.45
C ARG A 146 -10.20 5.56 -6.18
N LEU A 147 -10.41 5.83 -7.48
CA LEU A 147 -9.51 6.71 -8.23
C LEU A 147 -9.63 8.14 -7.70
N ILE A 148 -8.49 8.79 -7.58
CA ILE A 148 -8.33 10.15 -7.07
C ILE A 148 -7.42 10.96 -8.00
N ASP A 149 -7.49 12.27 -7.90
CA ASP A 149 -6.57 13.16 -8.58
C ASP A 149 -5.28 13.38 -7.77
N HIS A 150 -4.36 14.11 -8.36
CA HIS A 150 -3.06 14.40 -7.76
C HIS A 150 -3.17 15.27 -6.50
N ASP A 151 -4.09 16.25 -6.50
CA ASP A 151 -4.25 17.18 -5.37
C ASP A 151 -4.81 16.45 -4.15
N GLU A 152 -5.78 15.54 -4.35
CA GLU A 152 -6.28 14.71 -3.27
C GLU A 152 -5.18 13.76 -2.76
N ALA A 153 -4.35 13.19 -3.63
CA ALA A 153 -3.23 12.34 -3.22
C ALA A 153 -2.21 13.10 -2.37
N LEU A 154 -1.85 14.32 -2.74
CA LEU A 154 -0.99 15.19 -1.93
C LEU A 154 -1.61 15.51 -0.57
N SER A 155 -2.92 15.81 -0.54
CA SER A 155 -3.65 16.02 0.71
C SER A 155 -3.61 14.79 1.64
N ILE A 156 -3.68 13.59 1.07
CA ILE A 156 -3.55 12.34 1.83
C ILE A 156 -2.14 12.19 2.41
N LEU A 157 -1.07 12.46 1.64
CA LEU A 157 0.30 12.46 2.15
C LEU A 157 0.48 13.45 3.29
N LYS A 158 -0.08 14.66 3.15
CA LYS A 158 -0.06 15.68 4.20
C LYS A 158 -0.80 15.24 5.46
N THR A 159 -1.97 14.63 5.28
CA THR A 159 -2.76 14.07 6.39
C THR A 159 -1.98 12.96 7.10
N ALA A 160 -1.32 12.09 6.34
CA ALA A 160 -0.48 11.02 6.89
C ALA A 160 0.68 11.59 7.70
N TYR A 161 1.38 12.59 7.18
CA TYR A 161 2.45 13.29 7.88
C TYR A 161 1.98 13.89 9.21
N ASN A 162 0.88 14.65 9.18
CA ASN A 162 0.31 15.28 10.38
C ASN A 162 -0.13 14.26 11.45
N ASN A 163 -0.32 12.99 11.06
CA ASN A 163 -0.62 11.89 11.97
C ASN A 163 0.61 11.02 12.30
N ASN A 164 1.81 11.50 12.02
CA ASN A 164 3.10 10.81 12.28
C ASN A 164 3.17 9.42 11.60
N LEU A 165 2.59 9.28 10.41
CA LEU A 165 2.68 8.06 9.63
C LEU A 165 3.94 8.09 8.76
N ILE A 166 4.61 6.94 8.66
CA ILE A 166 5.80 6.76 7.84
C ILE A 166 5.37 6.35 6.43
N GLN A 167 5.86 7.06 5.44
CA GLN A 167 5.63 6.74 4.03
C GLN A 167 6.56 5.61 3.60
N PHE A 168 5.97 4.55 3.06
CA PHE A 168 6.68 3.34 2.64
C PHE A 168 6.22 2.94 1.24
N ALA A 169 7.17 2.58 0.38
CA ALA A 169 6.90 2.16 -1.00
C ALA A 169 7.71 0.92 -1.39
N GLU A 170 7.41 0.36 -2.54
CA GLU A 170 8.24 -0.68 -3.15
C GLU A 170 9.67 -0.18 -3.36
N ASN A 171 10.64 -1.07 -3.19
CA ASN A 171 12.05 -0.76 -3.43
C ASN A 171 12.39 -0.93 -4.92
N VAL A 172 11.70 -0.19 -5.77
CA VAL A 172 11.94 -0.08 -7.21
C VAL A 172 12.20 1.37 -7.57
N LYS A 173 12.96 1.59 -8.64
CA LYS A 173 13.29 2.94 -9.11
C LYS A 173 12.14 3.57 -9.89
N ASP A 174 11.54 2.80 -10.78
CA ASP A 174 10.49 3.22 -11.69
C ASP A 174 9.24 2.36 -11.47
N ASP A 175 8.09 2.85 -11.92
CA ASP A 175 6.80 2.15 -11.85
C ASP A 175 6.38 1.67 -10.45
N VAL A 176 6.65 2.50 -9.43
CA VAL A 176 6.17 2.23 -8.06
C VAL A 176 4.67 1.95 -8.08
N GLY A 177 4.27 0.81 -7.55
CA GLY A 177 2.86 0.39 -7.55
C GLY A 177 2.05 0.94 -6.38
N PHE A 178 2.70 1.25 -5.24
CA PHE A 178 1.98 1.73 -4.06
C PHE A 178 2.83 2.64 -3.17
N ILE A 179 2.12 3.48 -2.40
CA ILE A 179 2.66 4.19 -1.24
C ILE A 179 1.77 3.88 -0.05
N CYS A 180 2.33 3.21 0.95
CA CYS A 180 1.70 2.99 2.25
C CYS A 180 2.03 4.15 3.18
N ASN A 181 1.12 4.43 4.11
CA ASN A 181 1.30 5.39 5.20
C ASN A 181 1.17 4.61 6.52
N CYS A 182 2.31 4.17 7.04
CA CYS A 182 2.42 3.17 8.10
C CYS A 182 2.47 3.79 9.49
N CYS A 183 1.76 3.18 10.44
CA CYS A 183 1.95 3.42 11.88
C CYS A 183 2.83 2.33 12.49
N SER A 184 3.44 2.60 13.65
CA SER A 184 4.29 1.64 14.35
C SER A 184 3.53 0.55 15.10
N CYS A 185 2.19 0.66 15.21
CA CYS A 185 1.38 -0.21 16.08
C CYS A 185 0.52 -1.23 15.34
N CYS A 186 0.20 -1.00 14.06
CA CYS A 186 -0.70 -1.88 13.29
C CYS A 186 -0.03 -2.43 12.02
N CYS A 187 1.07 -1.82 11.58
CA CYS A 187 1.79 -2.26 10.39
C CYS A 187 2.52 -3.57 10.68
N VAL A 188 2.58 -4.43 9.69
CA VAL A 188 3.29 -5.72 9.74
C VAL A 188 4.78 -5.49 9.71
#